data_ef67873138c58fa71e62aeb2b272099b
#
_entry.id   ef67873138c58fa71e62aeb2b272099b
#
_cell.length_a   1.000
_cell.length_b   1.000
_cell.length_c   1.000
_cell.angle_alpha   90.00
_cell.angle_beta   90.00
_cell.angle_gamma   90.00
#
_symmetry.space_group_name_H-M   'P 1'
#
loop_
_entity.id
_entity.type
_entity.pdbx_description
1 polymer ?
#
loop_
_entity_poly.entity_id
_entity_poly.type
_entity_poly.pdbx_seq_one_letter_code
_entity_poly.pdbx_strand_id
1 'polypeptide(L)'
;VSVEISIWRIASQGRTWKANDLSGNGAARYPGRWNSLDRPIVYSSSSIALACLETVVHLAGDDPLPFPRQLVRITIPSHHWQQRKRFAKQEHSGWDSAPTPEHAEDWLAATRAWGDAWLLGLESLLAEVPSVIVPEETNLLLNPLHPDHGELKAEIVRPWVYDARLLPNARAGTPQAGPPWQEPLGAEVALEMVPIPAGEFLMGSPDDEPGRWDDEGPQHRVRLTPFSLARMPITQAQWRQVASWQPAAGDPPWERELNPDPSHFNGDLPVDNRRPVEGVSWFDAQEFCRRLSQRTSRTYTLPSESQWEYACRAGTTTPYAFGATISQWQANVASSGTTEVGSFPANAWGLHDMHGNVWEWCADHWHPNYLGAPDDGRSWINPTADEDGQRLLRGGSWVDFPRGCRSACRGHYLGRPDDANDFVGFRVVCLPQGPSLNP
;
A
#
# COMPACT_ATOMS: atom_id res chain seq x y z
N VAL A 1 8.93 9.24 43.31
CA VAL A 1 8.40 8.91 42.01
C VAL A 1 9.60 8.50 41.17
N SER A 2 9.75 7.21 40.87
CA SER A 2 10.81 6.73 39.95
C SER A 2 10.55 7.32 38.59
N VAL A 3 11.52 8.05 38.04
CA VAL A 3 11.44 8.58 36.69
C VAL A 3 11.58 7.38 35.75
N GLU A 4 10.50 7.01 35.07
CA GLU A 4 10.52 6.00 34.02
C GLU A 4 11.05 6.63 32.71
N ILE A 5 11.94 5.94 32.04
CA ILE A 5 12.54 6.40 30.79
C ILE A 5 11.92 5.62 29.64
N SER A 6 11.49 6.33 28.60
CA SER A 6 10.91 5.72 27.41
C SER A 6 11.89 5.74 26.25
N ILE A 7 12.05 4.59 25.61
CA ILE A 7 12.75 4.44 24.33
C ILE A 7 11.77 3.86 23.28
N TRP A 8 12.14 3.91 22.01
CA TRP A 8 11.20 3.71 20.95
C TRP A 8 11.70 2.68 19.93
N ARG A 9 10.74 1.93 19.42
CA ARG A 9 10.98 0.96 18.36
C ARG A 9 9.85 0.99 17.34
N ILE A 10 10.18 0.90 16.05
CA ILE A 10 9.21 0.62 15.00
C ILE A 10 9.43 -0.82 14.56
N ALA A 11 8.51 -1.70 14.93
CA ALA A 11 8.64 -3.13 14.75
C ALA A 11 7.54 -3.71 13.88
N SER A 12 7.86 -4.74 13.11
CA SER A 12 6.89 -5.53 12.34
C SER A 12 6.03 -6.39 13.27
N GLN A 13 4.79 -6.65 12.82
CA GLN A 13 3.87 -7.57 13.48
C GLN A 13 3.39 -8.60 12.47
N GLY A 14 3.36 -9.86 12.86
CA GLY A 14 2.90 -10.97 12.07
C GLY A 14 1.89 -11.83 12.81
N ARG A 15 1.44 -12.92 12.19
CA ARG A 15 0.47 -13.85 12.79
C ARG A 15 1.04 -14.59 14.01
N THR A 16 2.35 -14.85 14.02
CA THR A 16 3.04 -15.65 15.04
C THR A 16 3.94 -14.84 15.97
N TRP A 17 4.09 -13.54 15.75
CA TRP A 17 4.86 -12.65 16.61
C TRP A 17 4.20 -11.28 16.75
N LYS A 18 4.41 -10.64 17.90
CA LYS A 18 3.91 -9.31 18.20
C LYS A 18 5.02 -8.27 18.07
N ALA A 19 4.66 -7.04 17.69
CA ALA A 19 5.62 -5.94 17.57
C ALA A 19 6.31 -5.58 18.91
N ASN A 20 5.64 -5.81 20.01
CA ASN A 20 6.17 -5.60 21.39
C ASN A 20 6.93 -6.82 21.96
N ASP A 21 7.24 -7.82 21.12
CA ASP A 21 8.11 -8.91 21.52
C ASP A 21 9.55 -8.41 21.73
N LEU A 22 10.09 -8.64 22.91
CA LEU A 22 11.46 -8.27 23.30
C LEU A 22 12.42 -9.47 23.34
N SER A 23 12.07 -10.60 22.75
CA SER A 23 12.92 -11.81 22.70
C SER A 23 14.19 -11.64 21.88
N GLY A 24 14.25 -10.66 20.97
CA GLY A 24 15.38 -10.47 20.05
C GLY A 24 15.53 -11.53 18.96
N ASN A 25 14.59 -12.47 18.83
CA ASN A 25 14.64 -13.58 17.86
C ASN A 25 14.75 -13.12 16.40
N GLY A 26 14.21 -11.95 16.08
CA GLY A 26 14.33 -11.36 14.73
C GLY A 26 15.79 -11.04 14.39
N ALA A 27 16.48 -10.35 15.29
CA ALA A 27 17.89 -10.00 15.11
C ALA A 27 18.83 -11.23 15.19
N ALA A 28 18.46 -12.26 15.94
CA ALA A 28 19.20 -13.52 15.96
C ALA A 28 19.21 -14.20 14.59
N ARG A 29 18.12 -14.13 13.84
CA ARG A 29 17.99 -14.69 12.47
C ARG A 29 18.57 -13.79 11.38
N TYR A 30 18.44 -12.49 11.56
CA TYR A 30 18.90 -11.46 10.63
C TYR A 30 19.80 -10.47 11.36
N PRO A 31 21.10 -10.77 11.47
CA PRO A 31 22.02 -9.99 12.29
C PRO A 31 22.17 -8.56 11.77
N GLY A 32 22.18 -7.63 12.73
CA GLY A 32 22.43 -6.23 12.45
C GLY A 32 23.90 -5.83 12.64
N ARG A 33 24.13 -4.53 12.89
CA ARG A 33 25.47 -3.97 13.12
C ARG A 33 26.10 -4.48 14.44
N TRP A 34 25.28 -4.79 15.44
CA TRP A 34 25.73 -5.02 16.81
C TRP A 34 25.55 -6.47 17.30
N ASN A 35 25.20 -7.40 16.41
CA ASN A 35 25.07 -8.81 16.77
C ASN A 35 25.43 -9.73 15.60
N SER A 36 25.95 -10.88 15.94
CA SER A 36 26.18 -12.00 15.01
C SER A 36 24.94 -12.89 14.88
N LEU A 37 24.98 -13.84 13.95
CA LEU A 37 23.96 -14.87 13.80
C LEU A 37 23.75 -15.64 15.13
N ASP A 38 22.51 -16.00 15.43
CA ASP A 38 22.10 -16.68 16.66
C ASP A 38 22.33 -15.89 17.96
N ARG A 39 22.55 -14.58 17.87
CA ARG A 39 22.70 -13.66 19.00
C ARG A 39 21.45 -12.76 19.12
N PRO A 40 20.55 -12.99 20.08
CA PRO A 40 19.34 -12.22 20.20
C PRO A 40 19.62 -10.82 20.79
N ILE A 41 19.26 -9.79 20.09
CA ILE A 41 19.31 -8.39 20.54
C ILE A 41 18.01 -7.69 20.14
N VAL A 42 17.53 -6.79 20.97
CA VAL A 42 16.40 -5.89 20.61
C VAL A 42 16.96 -4.50 20.32
N TYR A 43 16.75 -4.06 19.07
CA TYR A 43 17.12 -2.72 18.60
C TYR A 43 16.02 -1.73 18.93
N SER A 44 16.40 -0.57 19.47
CA SER A 44 15.52 0.56 19.75
C SER A 44 16.28 1.89 19.66
N SER A 45 15.59 3.01 19.72
CA SER A 45 16.19 4.34 19.53
C SER A 45 15.75 5.29 20.65
N SER A 46 16.56 6.32 20.92
CA SER A 46 16.29 7.35 21.93
C SER A 46 15.09 8.23 21.59
N SER A 47 14.77 8.38 20.30
CA SER A 47 13.63 9.16 19.81
C SER A 47 12.79 8.39 18.78
N ILE A 48 11.51 8.81 18.61
CA ILE A 48 10.63 8.24 17.58
C ILE A 48 11.19 8.57 16.17
N ALA A 49 11.75 9.77 16.01
CA ALA A 49 12.30 10.20 14.73
C ALA A 49 13.50 9.32 14.31
N LEU A 50 14.41 9.05 15.24
CA LEU A 50 15.54 8.16 15.00
C LEU A 50 15.06 6.73 14.71
N ALA A 51 14.09 6.20 15.46
CA ALA A 51 13.51 4.88 15.18
C ALA A 51 12.91 4.79 13.78
N CYS A 52 12.32 5.88 13.28
CA CYS A 52 11.82 5.98 11.92
C CYS A 52 12.97 5.95 10.90
N LEU A 53 13.99 6.78 11.06
CA LEU A 53 15.12 6.86 10.15
C LEU A 53 15.90 5.54 10.09
N GLU A 54 16.20 4.93 11.24
CA GLU A 54 16.88 3.62 11.32
C GLU A 54 16.10 2.54 10.56
N THR A 55 14.77 2.60 10.60
CA THR A 55 13.95 1.64 9.85
C THR A 55 13.93 1.95 8.37
N VAL A 56 13.85 3.23 7.97
CA VAL A 56 13.79 3.65 6.55
C VAL A 56 15.09 3.32 5.81
N VAL A 57 16.25 3.49 6.44
CA VAL A 57 17.55 3.17 5.81
C VAL A 57 17.68 1.68 5.51
N HIS A 58 17.11 0.82 6.34
CA HIS A 58 17.07 -0.62 6.08
C HIS A 58 16.05 -1.02 4.99
N LEU A 59 15.21 -0.08 4.52
CA LEU A 59 14.29 -0.27 3.39
C LEU A 59 14.91 0.16 2.05
N ALA A 60 16.14 0.66 2.06
CA ALA A 60 16.85 1.20 0.89
C ALA A 60 17.32 0.13 -0.11
N GLY A 61 16.96 -1.15 0.08
CA GLY A 61 17.04 -2.18 -0.94
C GLY A 61 15.71 -2.37 -1.64
N ASP A 62 15.67 -3.15 -2.69
CA ASP A 62 14.44 -3.53 -3.43
C ASP A 62 13.43 -4.34 -2.57
N ASP A 63 13.64 -4.38 -1.26
CA ASP A 63 12.83 -5.15 -0.31
C ASP A 63 11.71 -4.27 0.23
N PRO A 64 10.47 -4.51 -0.19
CA PRO A 64 9.31 -3.80 0.33
C PRO A 64 9.10 -4.17 1.80
N LEU A 65 8.44 -3.29 2.54
CA LEU A 65 8.00 -3.55 3.92
C LEU A 65 7.09 -4.79 3.98
N PRO A 66 7.59 -5.98 4.35
CA PRO A 66 6.81 -7.22 4.24
C PRO A 66 5.69 -7.33 5.29
N PHE A 67 5.68 -6.46 6.32
CA PHE A 67 4.74 -6.54 7.45
C PHE A 67 4.31 -5.15 7.93
N PRO A 68 3.07 -5.04 8.45
CA PRO A 68 2.62 -3.83 9.11
C PRO A 68 3.55 -3.51 10.28
N ARG A 69 3.87 -2.25 10.42
CA ARG A 69 4.73 -1.73 11.48
C ARG A 69 3.89 -1.13 12.60
N GLN A 70 4.40 -1.25 13.80
CA GLN A 70 3.80 -0.67 15.00
C GLN A 70 4.84 0.22 15.70
N LEU A 71 4.42 1.36 16.20
CA LEU A 71 5.22 2.14 17.12
C LEU A 71 5.09 1.51 18.51
N VAL A 72 6.22 1.11 19.04
CA VAL A 72 6.34 0.48 20.36
C VAL A 72 7.09 1.40 21.29
N ARG A 73 6.51 1.67 22.46
CA ARG A 73 7.17 2.31 23.56
C ARG A 73 7.73 1.24 24.51
N ILE A 74 9.00 1.36 24.86
CA ILE A 74 9.64 0.48 25.83
C ILE A 74 10.02 1.34 27.04
N THR A 75 9.47 0.98 28.19
CA THR A 75 9.69 1.65 29.47
C THR A 75 10.80 0.95 30.22
N ILE A 76 11.77 1.74 30.69
CA ILE A 76 12.98 1.28 31.39
C ILE A 76 13.00 1.83 32.79
N PRO A 77 13.18 0.99 33.80
CA PRO A 77 13.44 1.45 35.18
C PRO A 77 14.72 2.31 35.24
N SER A 78 14.69 3.39 36.05
CA SER A 78 15.77 4.38 36.09
C SER A 78 17.14 3.80 36.51
N HIS A 79 17.15 2.75 37.35
CA HIS A 79 18.41 2.12 37.77
C HIS A 79 19.12 1.40 36.58
N HIS A 80 18.38 0.71 35.72
CA HIS A 80 18.96 0.10 34.51
C HIS A 80 19.48 1.15 33.54
N TRP A 81 18.77 2.29 33.43
CA TRP A 81 19.25 3.41 32.60
C TRP A 81 20.57 3.97 33.10
N GLN A 82 20.76 4.07 34.40
CA GLN A 82 22.02 4.56 35.00
C GLN A 82 23.18 3.57 34.80
N GLN A 83 22.88 2.28 34.82
CA GLN A 83 23.87 1.19 34.69
C GLN A 83 24.15 0.78 33.24
N ARG A 84 23.51 1.45 32.25
CA ARG A 84 23.69 1.06 30.85
C ARG A 84 25.15 1.14 30.38
N LYS A 85 25.61 0.14 29.64
CA LYS A 85 26.91 0.14 28.96
C LYS A 85 26.92 1.18 27.84
N ARG A 86 28.00 1.95 27.73
CA ARG A 86 28.16 2.93 26.64
C ARG A 86 29.28 2.51 25.72
N PHE A 87 29.00 2.56 24.42
CA PHE A 87 30.03 2.34 23.40
C PHE A 87 30.91 3.57 23.24
N ALA A 88 32.20 3.40 23.45
CA ALA A 88 33.19 4.49 23.36
C ALA A 88 33.67 4.62 21.88
N LYS A 89 33.07 5.55 21.13
CA LYS A 89 33.42 5.79 19.69
C LYS A 89 34.94 5.93 19.45
N GLN A 90 35.63 6.55 20.38
CA GLN A 90 37.05 6.87 20.26
C GLN A 90 37.96 5.64 20.37
N GLU A 91 37.47 4.57 20.99
CA GLU A 91 38.22 3.33 21.22
C GLU A 91 38.05 2.31 20.08
N HIS A 92 37.13 2.57 19.15
CA HIS A 92 36.72 1.64 18.10
C HIS A 92 36.75 2.30 16.71
N SER A 93 37.92 2.33 16.09
CA SER A 93 38.08 2.86 14.73
C SER A 93 37.23 2.06 13.73
N GLY A 94 36.55 2.74 12.80
CA GLY A 94 35.72 2.11 11.75
C GLY A 94 34.35 1.60 12.20
N TRP A 95 33.89 1.95 13.41
CA TRP A 95 32.56 1.58 13.91
C TRP A 95 31.41 2.08 13.02
N ASP A 96 31.63 3.20 12.31
CA ASP A 96 30.70 3.88 11.40
C ASP A 96 30.91 3.51 9.92
N SER A 97 31.80 2.56 9.63
CA SER A 97 32.08 2.14 8.27
C SER A 97 30.81 1.73 7.50
N ALA A 98 30.80 2.04 6.21
CA ALA A 98 29.81 1.57 5.26
C ALA A 98 30.37 0.42 4.41
N PRO A 99 29.52 -0.47 3.87
CA PRO A 99 30.00 -1.51 2.99
C PRO A 99 30.64 -0.89 1.73
N THR A 100 31.83 -1.34 1.39
CA THR A 100 32.47 -1.03 0.10
C THR A 100 32.59 -2.31 -0.72
N PRO A 101 32.65 -2.24 -2.07
CA PRO A 101 32.81 -3.43 -2.90
C PRO A 101 34.04 -4.30 -2.54
N GLU A 102 35.05 -3.69 -1.95
CA GLU A 102 36.31 -4.32 -1.58
C GLU A 102 36.30 -4.97 -0.19
N HIS A 103 35.37 -4.58 0.68
CA HIS A 103 35.29 -5.03 2.09
C HIS A 103 33.86 -5.46 2.48
N ALA A 104 33.13 -6.12 1.59
CA ALA A 104 31.74 -6.46 1.78
C ALA A 104 31.46 -7.43 2.96
N GLU A 105 32.44 -8.26 3.34
CA GLU A 105 32.20 -9.32 4.32
C GLU A 105 32.62 -8.99 5.76
N ASP A 106 33.50 -8.00 6.01
CA ASP A 106 34.09 -7.79 7.33
C ASP A 106 33.89 -6.41 7.96
N TRP A 107 33.17 -5.51 7.32
CA TRP A 107 33.00 -4.12 7.78
C TRP A 107 32.26 -3.98 9.11
N LEU A 108 31.53 -5.01 9.55
CA LEU A 108 30.81 -5.06 10.83
C LEU A 108 31.53 -5.86 11.93
N ALA A 109 32.69 -6.46 11.66
CA ALA A 109 33.32 -7.38 12.59
C ALA A 109 33.58 -6.76 13.97
N ALA A 110 34.11 -5.53 14.02
CA ALA A 110 34.40 -4.85 15.28
C ALA A 110 33.15 -4.52 16.12
N THR A 111 32.11 -4.03 15.49
CA THR A 111 30.86 -3.69 16.17
C THR A 111 30.09 -4.93 16.62
N ARG A 112 30.09 -5.99 15.81
CA ARG A 112 29.52 -7.28 16.19
C ARG A 112 30.26 -7.93 17.34
N ALA A 113 31.60 -7.95 17.29
CA ALA A 113 32.43 -8.49 18.38
C ALA A 113 32.15 -7.78 19.71
N TRP A 114 32.04 -6.45 19.68
CA TRP A 114 31.72 -5.69 20.88
C TRP A 114 30.30 -6.01 21.40
N GLY A 115 29.31 -6.03 20.52
CA GLY A 115 27.91 -6.30 20.89
C GLY A 115 27.71 -7.72 21.39
N ASP A 116 28.35 -8.72 20.78
CA ASP A 116 28.32 -10.11 21.22
C ASP A 116 28.98 -10.28 22.60
N ALA A 117 30.13 -9.61 22.83
CA ALA A 117 30.80 -9.63 24.13
C ALA A 117 29.95 -9.00 25.23
N TRP A 118 29.29 -7.85 24.95
CA TRP A 118 28.35 -7.24 25.89
C TRP A 118 27.14 -8.15 26.17
N LEU A 119 26.53 -8.72 25.11
CA LEU A 119 25.37 -9.59 25.23
C LEU A 119 25.66 -10.80 26.13
N LEU A 120 26.77 -11.47 25.92
CA LEU A 120 27.17 -12.66 26.64
C LEU A 120 27.74 -12.38 28.02
N GLY A 121 28.31 -11.19 28.21
CA GLY A 121 28.86 -10.74 29.48
C GLY A 121 27.83 -10.44 30.57
N LEU A 122 26.56 -10.22 30.19
CA LEU A 122 25.45 -9.93 31.09
C LEU A 122 25.71 -8.78 32.09
N GLU A 123 26.61 -7.85 31.73
CA GLU A 123 27.03 -6.75 32.63
C GLU A 123 25.95 -5.69 32.82
N SER A 124 25.07 -5.53 31.83
CA SER A 124 23.97 -4.58 31.86
C SER A 124 22.83 -5.01 30.94
N LEU A 125 21.61 -4.65 31.35
CA LEU A 125 20.39 -4.90 30.57
C LEU A 125 20.34 -4.07 29.28
N LEU A 126 21.00 -2.89 29.29
CA LEU A 126 21.02 -1.96 28.16
C LEU A 126 22.46 -1.62 27.73
N ALA A 127 22.60 -1.43 26.42
CA ALA A 127 23.75 -0.74 25.86
C ALA A 127 23.32 0.47 25.03
N GLU A 128 24.00 1.59 25.22
CA GLU A 128 23.84 2.82 24.44
C GLU A 128 24.94 2.86 23.38
N VAL A 129 24.51 2.88 22.12
CA VAL A 129 25.41 2.89 20.95
C VAL A 129 25.09 4.08 20.05
N PRO A 130 26.05 4.63 19.33
CA PRO A 130 25.79 5.74 18.42
C PRO A 130 24.93 5.30 17.22
N SER A 131 24.11 6.21 16.72
CA SER A 131 23.53 6.05 15.39
C SER A 131 24.57 6.38 14.32
N VAL A 132 24.60 5.60 13.25
CA VAL A 132 25.42 5.92 12.06
C VAL A 132 24.70 6.92 11.16
N ILE A 133 23.37 6.97 11.25
CA ILE A 133 22.54 7.84 10.42
C ILE A 133 22.51 9.27 11.00
N VAL A 134 22.38 9.38 12.34
CA VAL A 134 22.34 10.64 13.07
C VAL A 134 23.39 10.54 14.20
N PRO A 135 24.65 10.92 13.95
CA PRO A 135 25.75 10.71 14.92
C PRO A 135 25.58 11.42 16.26
N GLU A 136 24.68 12.41 16.33
CA GLU A 136 24.32 13.15 17.56
C GLU A 136 23.28 12.41 18.41
N GLU A 137 22.59 11.42 17.85
CA GLU A 137 21.59 10.62 18.56
C GLU A 137 22.11 9.19 18.85
N THR A 138 21.45 8.49 19.75
CA THR A 138 21.86 7.17 20.18
C THR A 138 20.78 6.13 19.97
N ASN A 139 21.21 4.94 19.59
CA ASN A 139 20.39 3.74 19.63
C ASN A 139 20.59 3.01 20.96
N LEU A 140 19.57 2.31 21.40
CA LEU A 140 19.58 1.50 22.60
C LEU A 140 19.42 0.03 22.22
N LEU A 141 20.35 -0.79 22.67
CA LEU A 141 20.29 -2.25 22.55
C LEU A 141 19.78 -2.82 23.88
N LEU A 142 18.83 -3.75 23.80
CA LEU A 142 18.33 -4.48 24.97
C LEU A 142 18.85 -5.91 24.91
N ASN A 143 19.30 -6.42 26.06
CA ASN A 143 19.81 -7.76 26.19
C ASN A 143 18.72 -8.74 26.66
N PRO A 144 18.16 -9.58 25.77
CA PRO A 144 17.12 -10.54 26.16
C PRO A 144 17.63 -11.66 27.07
N LEU A 145 18.95 -11.85 27.15
CA LEU A 145 19.58 -12.87 28.00
C LEU A 145 19.83 -12.39 29.43
N HIS A 146 19.71 -11.08 29.70
CA HIS A 146 19.95 -10.50 31.01
C HIS A 146 18.90 -10.98 32.03
N PRO A 147 19.29 -11.33 33.28
CA PRO A 147 18.33 -11.80 34.29
C PRO A 147 17.15 -10.85 34.54
N ASP A 148 17.39 -9.55 34.49
CA ASP A 148 16.38 -8.51 34.74
C ASP A 148 15.57 -8.11 33.49
N HIS A 149 15.70 -8.88 32.39
CA HIS A 149 14.97 -8.57 31.15
C HIS A 149 13.45 -8.44 31.35
N GLY A 150 12.90 -9.22 32.30
CA GLY A 150 11.47 -9.18 32.63
C GLY A 150 10.98 -7.87 33.25
N GLU A 151 11.89 -6.97 33.66
CA GLU A 151 11.51 -5.64 34.17
C GLU A 151 11.16 -4.63 33.10
N LEU A 152 11.51 -4.91 31.85
CA LEU A 152 11.15 -4.07 30.71
C LEU A 152 9.66 -4.22 30.36
N LYS A 153 9.02 -3.10 30.08
CA LYS A 153 7.62 -3.08 29.60
C LYS A 153 7.56 -2.53 28.20
N ALA A 154 7.01 -3.30 27.28
CA ALA A 154 6.81 -2.89 25.90
C ALA A 154 5.33 -2.83 25.55
N GLU A 155 4.85 -1.68 25.09
CA GLU A 155 3.48 -1.47 24.69
C GLU A 155 3.39 -0.96 23.25
N ILE A 156 2.41 -1.46 22.50
CA ILE A 156 2.08 -0.95 21.17
C ILE A 156 1.29 0.33 21.36
N VAL A 157 1.84 1.45 20.87
CA VAL A 157 1.20 2.77 20.98
C VAL A 157 0.20 3.00 19.88
N ARG A 158 0.57 2.66 18.63
CA ARG A 158 -0.27 2.81 17.45
C ARG A 158 0.35 2.11 16.23
N PRO A 159 -0.44 1.84 15.16
CA PRO A 159 0.10 1.51 13.86
C PRO A 159 1.05 2.62 13.37
N TRP A 160 2.12 2.20 12.67
CA TRP A 160 3.09 3.11 12.09
C TRP A 160 2.97 3.11 10.57
N VAL A 161 2.72 4.28 10.00
CA VAL A 161 2.69 4.52 8.56
C VAL A 161 3.84 5.48 8.23
N TYR A 162 4.67 5.10 7.27
CA TYR A 162 5.73 5.98 6.78
C TYR A 162 5.13 7.01 5.82
N ASP A 163 5.59 8.25 5.91
CA ASP A 163 5.36 9.22 4.85
C ASP A 163 6.03 8.70 3.56
N ALA A 164 5.29 8.66 2.47
CA ALA A 164 5.79 8.13 1.20
C ALA A 164 7.08 8.83 0.72
N ARG A 165 7.29 10.10 1.11
CA ARG A 165 8.50 10.86 0.79
C ARG A 165 9.77 10.34 1.47
N LEU A 166 9.64 9.56 2.53
CA LEU A 166 10.76 8.94 3.25
C LEU A 166 11.18 7.61 2.64
N LEU A 167 10.40 7.06 1.72
CA LEU A 167 10.70 5.76 1.12
C LEU A 167 11.68 5.91 -0.06
N PRO A 168 12.70 5.03 -0.17
CA PRO A 168 13.76 5.14 -1.19
C PRO A 168 13.26 5.13 -2.63
N ASN A 169 12.07 4.57 -2.86
CA ASN A 169 11.42 4.51 -4.16
C ASN A 169 10.61 5.78 -4.50
N ALA A 170 10.56 6.80 -3.63
CA ALA A 170 10.18 8.14 -4.03
C ALA A 170 11.30 8.71 -4.92
N ARG A 171 11.47 8.12 -6.11
CA ARG A 171 12.51 8.54 -7.07
C ARG A 171 12.35 10.02 -7.36
N ALA A 172 13.44 10.77 -7.25
CA ALA A 172 13.52 12.10 -7.84
C ALA A 172 13.10 11.97 -9.32
N GLY A 173 11.91 12.51 -9.67
CA GLY A 173 11.34 12.37 -11.01
C GLY A 173 10.08 11.49 -11.12
N THR A 174 9.65 10.76 -10.08
CA THR A 174 8.34 10.12 -10.11
C THR A 174 7.25 11.18 -10.11
N PRO A 175 6.35 11.18 -11.10
CA PRO A 175 5.23 12.12 -11.13
C PRO A 175 4.42 12.01 -9.84
N GLN A 176 4.07 13.14 -9.22
CA GLN A 176 3.28 13.19 -7.99
C GLN A 176 1.82 13.45 -8.32
N ALA A 177 0.92 12.77 -7.62
CA ALA A 177 -0.50 13.08 -7.69
C ALA A 177 -0.76 14.50 -7.19
N GLY A 178 -1.75 15.16 -7.81
CA GLY A 178 -2.24 16.45 -7.31
C GLY A 178 -3.07 16.31 -6.03
N PRO A 179 -3.42 17.44 -5.38
CA PRO A 179 -4.31 17.38 -4.22
C PRO A 179 -5.69 16.84 -4.63
N PRO A 180 -6.29 15.95 -3.83
CA PRO A 180 -7.64 15.46 -4.09
C PRO A 180 -8.66 16.59 -4.14
N TRP A 181 -9.70 16.39 -4.95
CA TRP A 181 -10.85 17.28 -5.04
C TRP A 181 -12.16 16.47 -4.94
N GLN A 182 -13.26 17.12 -4.64
CA GLN A 182 -14.54 16.46 -4.44
C GLN A 182 -15.54 16.84 -5.54
N GLU A 183 -16.24 15.82 -6.08
CA GLU A 183 -17.43 15.99 -6.91
C GLU A 183 -18.67 15.79 -6.05
N PRO A 184 -19.46 16.83 -5.79
CA PRO A 184 -20.68 16.69 -5.00
C PRO A 184 -21.74 15.87 -5.75
N LEU A 185 -22.29 14.85 -5.10
CA LEU A 185 -23.37 14.02 -5.66
C LEU A 185 -24.74 14.41 -5.10
N GLY A 186 -24.78 15.21 -4.04
CA GLY A 186 -25.98 15.62 -3.32
C GLY A 186 -26.12 14.88 -1.98
N ALA A 187 -27.04 15.36 -1.12
CA ALA A 187 -27.34 14.77 0.20
C ALA A 187 -26.07 14.48 1.06
N GLU A 188 -25.10 15.40 1.05
CA GLU A 188 -23.81 15.27 1.74
C GLU A 188 -22.92 14.14 1.21
N VAL A 189 -23.31 13.47 0.13
CA VAL A 189 -22.48 12.47 -0.54
C VAL A 189 -21.63 13.14 -1.59
N ALA A 190 -20.35 12.83 -1.60
CA ALA A 190 -19.38 13.31 -2.58
C ALA A 190 -18.46 12.19 -3.07
N LEU A 191 -17.93 12.36 -4.27
CA LEU A 191 -16.92 11.51 -4.85
C LEU A 191 -15.55 12.19 -4.72
N GLU A 192 -14.61 11.56 -4.06
CA GLU A 192 -13.26 12.08 -3.91
C GLU A 192 -12.38 11.62 -5.08
N MET A 193 -11.81 12.58 -5.81
CA MET A 193 -11.02 12.35 -7.02
C MET A 193 -9.57 12.76 -6.79
N VAL A 194 -8.64 11.93 -7.23
CA VAL A 194 -7.19 12.17 -7.17
C VAL A 194 -6.67 12.49 -8.56
N PRO A 195 -6.09 13.70 -8.80
CA PRO A 195 -5.45 14.01 -10.06
C PRO A 195 -4.19 13.16 -10.27
N ILE A 196 -4.21 12.31 -11.28
CA ILE A 196 -3.12 11.43 -11.67
C ILE A 196 -2.26 12.14 -12.72
N PRO A 197 -0.94 12.26 -12.51
CA PRO A 197 -0.06 12.99 -13.43
C PRO A 197 0.13 12.23 -14.75
N ALA A 198 0.46 12.98 -15.80
CA ALA A 198 0.98 12.37 -17.03
C ALA A 198 2.27 11.61 -16.74
N GLY A 199 2.52 10.54 -17.47
CA GLY A 199 3.74 9.79 -17.33
C GLY A 199 3.82 8.58 -18.25
N GLU A 200 4.90 7.83 -18.09
CA GLU A 200 5.14 6.58 -18.80
C GLU A 200 5.48 5.49 -17.79
N PHE A 201 4.98 4.29 -18.01
CA PHE A 201 5.29 3.13 -17.17
C PHE A 201 5.40 1.86 -18.02
N LEU A 202 5.93 0.82 -17.42
CA LEU A 202 6.00 -0.51 -18.00
C LEU A 202 4.80 -1.32 -17.49
N MET A 203 3.84 -1.58 -18.38
CA MET A 203 2.61 -2.32 -18.08
C MET A 203 2.84 -3.82 -18.17
N GLY A 204 2.19 -4.58 -17.29
CA GLY A 204 2.34 -6.03 -17.22
C GLY A 204 3.39 -6.49 -16.20
N SER A 205 3.62 -7.80 -16.12
CA SER A 205 4.59 -8.40 -15.20
C SER A 205 5.82 -8.92 -15.96
N PRO A 206 7.04 -8.82 -15.34
CA PRO A 206 8.23 -9.47 -15.88
C PRO A 206 8.10 -11.00 -15.82
N ASP A 207 8.83 -11.72 -16.67
CA ASP A 207 8.71 -13.17 -16.83
C ASP A 207 9.05 -13.96 -15.55
N ASP A 208 9.84 -13.38 -14.66
CA ASP A 208 10.25 -13.93 -13.38
C ASP A 208 9.41 -13.47 -12.18
N GLU A 209 8.33 -12.69 -12.40
CA GLU A 209 7.47 -12.25 -11.29
C GLU A 209 6.75 -13.45 -10.65
N PRO A 210 6.92 -13.68 -9.34
CA PRO A 210 6.28 -14.78 -8.65
C PRO A 210 4.75 -14.71 -8.75
N GLY A 211 4.16 -15.76 -9.28
CA GLY A 211 2.71 -15.89 -9.35
C GLY A 211 2.06 -15.19 -10.55
N ARG A 212 2.83 -14.73 -11.53
CA ARG A 212 2.29 -14.17 -12.78
C ARG A 212 1.46 -15.19 -13.57
N TRP A 213 0.60 -14.67 -14.44
CA TRP A 213 -0.14 -15.41 -15.46
C TRP A 213 0.38 -15.06 -16.85
N ASP A 214 0.20 -15.94 -17.81
CA ASP A 214 0.72 -15.74 -19.17
C ASP A 214 0.08 -14.56 -19.91
N ASP A 215 -1.13 -14.17 -19.51
CA ASP A 215 -1.87 -13.05 -20.09
C ASP A 215 -1.40 -11.66 -19.60
N GLU A 216 -0.51 -11.62 -18.61
CA GLU A 216 0.11 -10.39 -18.11
C GLU A 216 1.32 -9.89 -18.92
N GLY A 217 1.59 -10.51 -20.05
CA GLY A 217 2.73 -10.21 -20.91
C GLY A 217 2.38 -10.12 -22.39
N PRO A 218 3.35 -9.74 -23.22
CA PRO A 218 4.66 -9.20 -22.86
C PRO A 218 4.57 -7.81 -22.23
N GLN A 219 5.51 -7.47 -21.32
CA GLN A 219 5.60 -6.10 -20.79
C GLN A 219 5.79 -5.11 -21.96
N HIS A 220 5.10 -3.99 -21.88
CA HIS A 220 5.21 -2.92 -22.89
C HIS A 220 5.10 -1.54 -22.24
N ARG A 221 5.66 -0.53 -22.90
CA ARG A 221 5.59 0.85 -22.42
C ARG A 221 4.27 1.47 -22.78
N VAL A 222 3.64 2.15 -21.81
CA VAL A 222 2.41 2.91 -22.02
C VAL A 222 2.62 4.34 -21.52
N ARG A 223 2.21 5.31 -22.34
CA ARG A 223 2.26 6.73 -22.02
C ARG A 223 0.85 7.24 -21.71
N LEU A 224 0.68 7.82 -20.53
CA LEU A 224 -0.59 8.33 -20.08
C LEU A 224 -0.61 9.86 -20.13
N THR A 225 -1.72 10.43 -20.60
CA THR A 225 -2.07 11.84 -20.36
C THR A 225 -2.63 12.00 -18.94
N PRO A 226 -2.66 13.23 -18.36
CA PRO A 226 -3.22 13.42 -17.02
C PRO A 226 -4.71 13.06 -17.01
N PHE A 227 -5.19 12.51 -15.88
CA PHE A 227 -6.60 12.24 -15.62
C PHE A 227 -6.87 12.34 -14.12
N SER A 228 -8.12 12.27 -13.68
CA SER A 228 -8.42 12.09 -12.26
C SER A 228 -9.07 10.73 -12.05
N LEU A 229 -8.67 10.01 -10.98
CA LEU A 229 -9.23 8.70 -10.62
C LEU A 229 -9.94 8.81 -9.28
N ALA A 230 -11.08 8.13 -9.13
CA ALA A 230 -11.75 8.02 -7.83
C ALA A 230 -10.77 7.44 -6.79
N ARG A 231 -10.66 8.14 -5.65
CA ARG A 231 -9.72 7.77 -4.58
C ARG A 231 -9.95 6.36 -4.05
N MET A 232 -11.19 5.91 -4.07
CA MET A 232 -11.68 4.62 -3.58
C MET A 232 -12.61 4.00 -4.61
N PRO A 233 -12.91 2.71 -4.55
CA PRO A 233 -14.03 2.12 -5.28
C PRO A 233 -15.33 2.87 -4.95
N ILE A 234 -16.27 2.93 -5.89
CA ILE A 234 -17.58 3.57 -5.66
C ILE A 234 -18.26 2.90 -4.49
N THR A 235 -18.70 3.70 -3.52
CA THR A 235 -19.39 3.20 -2.33
C THR A 235 -20.88 2.97 -2.59
N GLN A 236 -21.52 2.14 -1.78
CA GLN A 236 -22.95 1.92 -1.83
C GLN A 236 -23.75 3.22 -1.65
N ALA A 237 -23.29 4.16 -0.80
CA ALA A 237 -23.91 5.47 -0.66
C ALA A 237 -23.82 6.31 -1.93
N GLN A 238 -22.64 6.35 -2.58
CA GLN A 238 -22.43 7.07 -3.84
C GLN A 238 -23.25 6.44 -4.97
N TRP A 239 -23.26 5.11 -5.04
CA TRP A 239 -24.08 4.38 -6.00
C TRP A 239 -25.56 4.71 -5.86
N ARG A 240 -26.13 4.55 -4.66
CA ARG A 240 -27.55 4.81 -4.37
C ARG A 240 -27.94 6.24 -4.74
N GLN A 241 -27.06 7.20 -4.43
CA GLN A 241 -27.30 8.61 -4.75
C GLN A 241 -27.45 8.80 -6.26
N VAL A 242 -26.53 8.27 -7.07
CA VAL A 242 -26.57 8.41 -8.54
C VAL A 242 -27.69 7.56 -9.17
N ALA A 243 -27.93 6.36 -8.64
CA ALA A 243 -28.99 5.48 -9.11
C ALA A 243 -30.39 6.12 -8.93
N SER A 244 -30.57 6.91 -7.88
CA SER A 244 -31.83 7.61 -7.59
C SER A 244 -32.08 8.88 -8.40
N TRP A 245 -31.08 9.37 -9.16
CA TRP A 245 -31.26 10.57 -9.96
C TRP A 245 -32.33 10.40 -11.04
N GLN A 246 -33.03 11.48 -11.35
CA GLN A 246 -33.90 11.56 -12.49
C GLN A 246 -33.28 12.45 -13.58
N PRO A 247 -33.50 12.19 -14.86
CA PRO A 247 -33.09 13.09 -15.93
C PRO A 247 -33.59 14.51 -15.67
N ALA A 248 -32.81 15.51 -16.02
CA ALA A 248 -33.26 16.89 -15.94
C ALA A 248 -34.36 17.14 -16.99
N ALA A 249 -35.16 18.19 -16.78
CA ALA A 249 -36.22 18.54 -17.73
C ALA A 249 -35.59 18.87 -19.10
N GLY A 250 -35.96 18.10 -20.11
CA GLY A 250 -35.44 18.22 -21.48
C GLY A 250 -34.29 17.27 -21.83
N ASP A 251 -33.73 16.58 -20.85
CA ASP A 251 -32.74 15.54 -21.08
C ASP A 251 -33.38 14.24 -21.59
N PRO A 252 -32.62 13.42 -22.34
CA PRO A 252 -33.07 12.08 -22.72
C PRO A 252 -33.26 11.19 -21.48
N PRO A 253 -34.12 10.18 -21.53
CA PRO A 253 -34.28 9.21 -20.46
C PRO A 253 -32.95 8.46 -20.25
N TRP A 254 -32.81 7.89 -19.04
CA TRP A 254 -31.70 6.98 -18.75
C TRP A 254 -31.74 5.77 -19.71
N GLU A 255 -30.57 5.33 -20.16
CA GLU A 255 -30.49 4.18 -21.07
C GLU A 255 -30.74 2.86 -20.35
N ARG A 256 -30.43 2.84 -19.05
CA ARG A 256 -30.60 1.67 -18.21
C ARG A 256 -31.13 2.07 -16.83
N GLU A 257 -32.06 1.31 -16.32
CA GLU A 257 -32.52 1.43 -14.93
C GLU A 257 -31.47 0.80 -14.00
N LEU A 258 -31.07 1.51 -12.94
CA LEU A 258 -30.12 1.02 -11.94
C LEU A 258 -30.88 0.62 -10.66
N ASN A 259 -30.64 -0.61 -10.18
CA ASN A 259 -31.07 -1.01 -8.85
C ASN A 259 -30.31 -0.15 -7.80
N PRO A 260 -30.96 0.63 -6.94
CA PRO A 260 -30.28 1.46 -5.96
C PRO A 260 -29.56 0.64 -4.87
N ASP A 261 -29.94 -0.60 -4.65
CA ASP A 261 -29.41 -1.49 -3.60
C ASP A 261 -29.00 -2.87 -4.18
N PRO A 262 -27.97 -2.94 -5.05
CA PRO A 262 -27.57 -4.19 -5.69
C PRO A 262 -26.72 -5.08 -4.79
N SER A 263 -26.07 -4.51 -3.77
CA SER A 263 -24.99 -5.13 -3.01
C SER A 263 -25.47 -6.24 -2.08
N HIS A 264 -24.72 -7.34 -2.05
CA HIS A 264 -24.89 -8.44 -1.12
C HIS A 264 -24.45 -8.07 0.31
N PHE A 265 -23.30 -7.39 0.42
CA PHE A 265 -22.75 -6.96 1.72
C PHE A 265 -23.27 -5.57 2.13
N ASN A 266 -24.60 -5.43 2.23
CA ASN A 266 -25.25 -4.17 2.53
C ASN A 266 -25.45 -3.90 4.03
N GLY A 267 -25.12 -4.86 4.91
CA GLY A 267 -25.20 -4.76 6.37
C GLY A 267 -26.60 -4.51 6.92
N ASP A 268 -26.84 -4.84 8.20
CA ASP A 268 -28.08 -4.53 8.92
C ASP A 268 -28.17 -3.05 9.38
N LEU A 269 -27.21 -2.21 8.99
CA LEU A 269 -27.11 -0.83 9.45
C LEU A 269 -27.59 0.16 8.38
N PRO A 270 -28.58 1.00 8.69
CA PRO A 270 -29.23 1.82 7.67
C PRO A 270 -28.48 3.08 7.24
N VAL A 271 -27.25 3.37 7.73
CA VAL A 271 -26.77 4.74 7.64
C VAL A 271 -25.35 4.93 7.11
N ASP A 272 -24.46 3.93 7.14
CA ASP A 272 -23.06 4.19 6.72
C ASP A 272 -22.55 3.17 5.72
N ASN A 273 -23.11 3.23 4.51
CA ASN A 273 -22.72 2.35 3.41
C ASN A 273 -21.39 2.80 2.78
N ARG A 274 -20.33 2.84 3.57
CA ARG A 274 -18.98 3.09 3.12
C ARG A 274 -18.31 1.86 2.50
N ARG A 275 -18.99 0.71 2.48
CA ARG A 275 -18.53 -0.45 1.71
C ARG A 275 -18.58 -0.14 0.22
N PRO A 276 -17.70 -0.77 -0.60
CA PRO A 276 -17.83 -0.64 -2.05
C PRO A 276 -19.19 -1.16 -2.51
N VAL A 277 -19.74 -0.58 -3.55
CA VAL A 277 -20.83 -1.22 -4.26
C VAL A 277 -20.30 -2.46 -4.97
N GLU A 278 -21.00 -3.57 -4.84
CA GLU A 278 -20.77 -4.81 -5.59
C GLU A 278 -22.09 -5.36 -6.10
N GLY A 279 -22.09 -6.43 -6.87
CA GLY A 279 -23.29 -6.93 -7.50
C GLY A 279 -23.78 -6.01 -8.63
N VAL A 280 -22.87 -5.33 -9.31
CA VAL A 280 -23.11 -4.44 -10.45
C VAL A 280 -22.42 -4.97 -11.70
N SER A 281 -23.14 -4.96 -12.83
CA SER A 281 -22.62 -5.34 -14.11
C SER A 281 -21.75 -4.23 -14.72
N TRP A 282 -21.00 -4.56 -15.78
CA TRP A 282 -20.24 -3.57 -16.54
C TRP A 282 -21.16 -2.49 -17.13
N PHE A 283 -22.32 -2.90 -17.65
CA PHE A 283 -23.31 -1.97 -18.19
C PHE A 283 -23.90 -1.04 -17.13
N ASP A 284 -24.12 -1.55 -15.93
CA ASP A 284 -24.59 -0.72 -14.80
C ASP A 284 -23.54 0.32 -14.41
N ALA A 285 -22.26 -0.08 -14.39
CA ALA A 285 -21.16 0.83 -14.12
C ALA A 285 -20.98 1.89 -15.23
N GLN A 286 -21.21 1.54 -16.49
CA GLN A 286 -21.24 2.49 -17.61
C GLN A 286 -22.39 3.49 -17.47
N GLU A 287 -23.59 3.02 -17.14
CA GLU A 287 -24.75 3.90 -16.92
C GLU A 287 -24.51 4.87 -15.75
N PHE A 288 -23.88 4.39 -14.67
CA PHE A 288 -23.44 5.26 -13.57
C PHE A 288 -22.52 6.39 -14.09
N CYS A 289 -21.51 6.06 -14.86
CA CYS A 289 -20.59 7.03 -15.46
C CYS A 289 -21.33 8.02 -16.37
N ARG A 290 -22.29 7.54 -17.16
CA ARG A 290 -23.09 8.36 -18.06
C ARG A 290 -23.96 9.36 -17.29
N ARG A 291 -24.68 8.91 -16.25
CA ARG A 291 -25.48 9.79 -15.38
C ARG A 291 -24.62 10.85 -14.70
N LEU A 292 -23.45 10.42 -14.18
CA LEU A 292 -22.51 11.32 -13.53
C LEU A 292 -21.99 12.38 -14.51
N SER A 293 -21.64 11.98 -15.74
CA SER A 293 -21.17 12.89 -16.78
C SER A 293 -22.23 13.91 -17.16
N GLN A 294 -23.45 13.47 -17.38
CA GLN A 294 -24.56 14.35 -17.76
C GLN A 294 -24.89 15.37 -16.65
N ARG A 295 -24.86 14.92 -15.38
CA ARG A 295 -25.21 15.77 -14.24
C ARG A 295 -24.15 16.82 -13.93
N THR A 296 -22.86 16.47 -14.12
CA THR A 296 -21.73 17.32 -13.73
C THR A 296 -21.12 18.13 -14.89
N SER A 297 -21.54 17.82 -16.13
CA SER A 297 -20.93 18.37 -17.36
C SER A 297 -19.42 18.08 -17.47
N ARG A 298 -18.95 17.01 -16.81
CA ARG A 298 -17.60 16.46 -16.90
C ARG A 298 -17.66 15.10 -17.61
N THR A 299 -16.56 14.62 -18.13
CA THR A 299 -16.51 13.30 -18.76
C THR A 299 -16.05 12.26 -17.75
N TYR A 300 -16.96 11.45 -17.26
CA TYR A 300 -16.69 10.30 -16.40
C TYR A 300 -16.83 9.00 -17.19
N THR A 301 -15.91 8.07 -16.95
CA THR A 301 -15.91 6.74 -17.56
C THR A 301 -15.27 5.73 -16.62
N LEU A 302 -15.37 4.44 -16.95
CA LEU A 302 -14.51 3.43 -16.35
C LEU A 302 -13.06 3.70 -16.76
N PRO A 303 -12.06 3.38 -15.92
CA PRO A 303 -10.65 3.48 -16.30
C PRO A 303 -10.35 2.53 -17.48
N SER A 304 -9.41 2.93 -18.35
CA SER A 304 -8.75 1.93 -19.16
C SER A 304 -7.90 1.02 -18.29
N GLU A 305 -7.61 -0.19 -18.76
CA GLU A 305 -6.73 -1.13 -18.07
C GLU A 305 -5.38 -0.48 -17.71
N SER A 306 -4.81 0.24 -18.66
CA SER A 306 -3.54 0.93 -18.47
C SER A 306 -3.61 2.10 -17.49
N GLN A 307 -4.71 2.87 -17.48
CA GLN A 307 -4.94 3.91 -16.47
C GLN A 307 -5.05 3.30 -15.08
N TRP A 308 -5.75 2.18 -14.96
CA TRP A 308 -5.92 1.48 -13.70
C TRP A 308 -4.57 0.97 -13.15
N GLU A 309 -3.78 0.24 -13.98
CA GLU A 309 -2.49 -0.32 -13.55
C GLU A 309 -1.47 0.77 -13.24
N TYR A 310 -1.40 1.84 -14.04
CA TYR A 310 -0.53 2.99 -13.78
C TYR A 310 -0.84 3.62 -12.42
N ALA A 311 -2.12 3.83 -12.14
CA ALA A 311 -2.59 4.39 -10.87
C ALA A 311 -2.36 3.44 -9.70
N CYS A 312 -2.57 2.13 -9.89
CA CYS A 312 -2.29 1.10 -8.90
C CYS A 312 -0.82 1.09 -8.51
N ARG A 313 0.07 1.07 -9.47
CA ARG A 313 1.52 1.07 -9.25
C ARG A 313 2.04 2.34 -8.61
N ALA A 314 1.44 3.50 -8.90
CA ALA A 314 1.86 4.79 -8.33
C ALA A 314 3.39 5.00 -8.35
N GLY A 315 4.04 4.60 -9.46
CA GLY A 315 5.48 4.71 -9.68
C GLY A 315 6.31 3.48 -9.27
N THR A 316 5.71 2.43 -8.71
CA THR A 316 6.41 1.18 -8.40
C THR A 316 6.48 0.24 -9.60
N THR A 317 7.46 -0.67 -9.59
CA THR A 317 7.60 -1.77 -10.55
C THR A 317 7.38 -3.14 -9.90
N THR A 318 7.09 -3.15 -8.60
CA THR A 318 6.90 -4.36 -7.78
C THR A 318 5.52 -4.97 -8.01
N PRO A 319 5.28 -6.24 -7.62
CA PRO A 319 3.99 -6.91 -7.74
C PRO A 319 2.83 -6.13 -7.10
N TYR A 320 3.07 -5.39 -6.02
CA TYR A 320 2.10 -4.53 -5.34
C TYR A 320 2.65 -3.12 -5.17
N ALA A 321 1.78 -2.14 -5.02
CA ALA A 321 2.19 -0.77 -4.67
C ALA A 321 2.94 -0.69 -3.33
N PHE A 322 2.81 -1.72 -2.50
CA PHE A 322 3.46 -1.88 -1.21
C PHE A 322 4.76 -2.71 -1.28
N GLY A 323 5.10 -3.24 -2.48
CA GLY A 323 6.33 -3.98 -2.73
C GLY A 323 6.13 -5.42 -3.24
N ALA A 324 7.06 -6.35 -2.96
CA ALA A 324 7.03 -7.73 -3.47
C ALA A 324 5.91 -8.58 -2.87
N THR A 325 5.40 -8.24 -1.69
CA THR A 325 4.35 -8.98 -0.99
C THR A 325 3.27 -8.05 -0.46
N ILE A 326 2.08 -8.58 -0.21
CA ILE A 326 0.99 -7.88 0.46
C ILE A 326 0.44 -8.72 1.60
N SER A 327 -0.06 -8.07 2.63
CA SER A 327 -0.63 -8.70 3.82
C SER A 327 -2.07 -8.27 4.06
N GLN A 328 -2.80 -9.00 4.89
CA GLN A 328 -4.16 -8.66 5.34
C GLN A 328 -4.27 -7.34 6.11
N TRP A 329 -3.14 -6.69 6.44
CA TRP A 329 -3.10 -5.35 7.03
C TRP A 329 -2.98 -4.24 6.00
N GLN A 330 -2.65 -4.60 4.76
CA GLN A 330 -2.48 -3.65 3.66
C GLN A 330 -3.62 -3.72 2.65
N ALA A 331 -4.37 -4.83 2.65
CA ALA A 331 -5.50 -5.04 1.75
C ALA A 331 -6.50 -6.04 2.31
N ASN A 332 -7.75 -5.94 1.89
CA ASN A 332 -8.78 -6.93 2.16
C ASN A 332 -8.65 -8.09 1.18
N VAL A 333 -7.94 -9.14 1.60
CA VAL A 333 -7.66 -10.36 0.81
C VAL A 333 -7.86 -11.61 1.66
N ALA A 334 -8.27 -12.71 1.06
CA ALA A 334 -8.53 -13.98 1.73
C ALA A 334 -9.40 -13.80 3.00
N SER A 335 -10.48 -13.06 2.86
CA SER A 335 -11.43 -12.72 3.92
C SER A 335 -12.83 -13.28 3.65
N SER A 336 -13.84 -12.88 4.42
CA SER A 336 -15.21 -13.37 4.31
C SER A 336 -16.21 -12.37 3.72
N GLY A 337 -15.73 -11.22 3.25
CA GLY A 337 -16.59 -10.19 2.66
C GLY A 337 -15.87 -8.87 2.44
N THR A 338 -16.57 -7.92 1.85
CA THR A 338 -16.05 -6.55 1.64
C THR A 338 -15.82 -5.83 2.98
N THR A 339 -14.96 -4.82 2.98
CA THR A 339 -14.76 -3.90 4.11
C THR A 339 -15.11 -2.48 3.67
N GLU A 340 -15.29 -1.55 4.62
CA GLU A 340 -15.40 -0.12 4.29
C GLU A 340 -14.20 0.33 3.46
N VAL A 341 -14.45 1.11 2.42
CA VAL A 341 -13.38 1.65 1.57
C VAL A 341 -12.46 2.55 2.37
N GLY A 342 -11.17 2.51 2.04
CA GLY A 342 -10.16 3.30 2.73
C GLY A 342 -9.76 2.77 4.10
N SER A 343 -10.19 1.56 4.49
CA SER A 343 -9.78 0.91 5.74
C SER A 343 -8.31 0.51 5.76
N PHE A 344 -7.69 0.43 4.60
CA PHE A 344 -6.30 0.03 4.42
C PHE A 344 -5.43 1.19 3.92
N PRO A 345 -4.09 1.11 4.05
CA PRO A 345 -3.20 2.15 3.58
C PRO A 345 -3.38 2.47 2.09
N ALA A 346 -3.29 3.75 1.75
CA ALA A 346 -3.24 4.19 0.37
C ALA A 346 -1.88 3.88 -0.27
N ASN A 347 -1.84 3.78 -1.60
CA ASN A 347 -0.59 3.79 -2.35
C ASN A 347 0.07 5.20 -2.33
N ALA A 348 1.22 5.36 -2.98
CA ALA A 348 1.99 6.60 -2.98
C ALA A 348 1.24 7.81 -3.59
N TRP A 349 0.20 7.57 -4.37
CA TRP A 349 -0.66 8.62 -4.95
C TRP A 349 -1.95 8.86 -4.16
N GLY A 350 -2.10 8.22 -3.00
CA GLY A 350 -3.25 8.41 -2.12
C GLY A 350 -4.49 7.62 -2.53
N LEU A 351 -4.37 6.62 -3.41
CA LEU A 351 -5.46 5.73 -3.83
C LEU A 351 -5.54 4.53 -2.88
N HIS A 352 -6.74 4.23 -2.41
CA HIS A 352 -7.02 3.10 -1.53
C HIS A 352 -7.62 1.93 -2.30
N ASP A 353 -7.51 0.74 -1.70
CA ASP A 353 -8.16 -0.50 -2.16
C ASP A 353 -7.83 -0.87 -3.62
N MET A 354 -6.61 -0.51 -4.09
CA MET A 354 -6.11 -0.92 -5.40
C MET A 354 -5.70 -2.40 -5.44
N HIS A 355 -5.68 -3.07 -4.27
CA HIS A 355 -5.34 -4.47 -4.08
C HIS A 355 -6.37 -5.12 -3.18
N GLY A 356 -7.27 -5.94 -3.72
CA GLY A 356 -8.32 -6.63 -2.96
C GLY A 356 -9.59 -5.79 -2.76
N ASN A 357 -10.40 -6.16 -1.81
CA ASN A 357 -11.75 -5.68 -1.51
C ASN A 357 -12.75 -6.08 -2.59
N VAL A 358 -12.76 -5.42 -3.75
CA VAL A 358 -13.55 -5.81 -4.92
C VAL A 358 -12.72 -5.76 -6.20
N TRP A 359 -12.94 -6.69 -7.12
CA TRP A 359 -12.52 -6.55 -8.49
C TRP A 359 -13.15 -5.30 -9.10
N GLU A 360 -12.45 -4.61 -9.96
CA GLU A 360 -12.90 -3.36 -10.55
C GLU A 360 -13.01 -3.45 -12.07
N TRP A 361 -14.19 -3.13 -12.59
CA TRP A 361 -14.43 -3.05 -14.02
C TRP A 361 -13.54 -2.02 -14.70
N CYS A 362 -12.90 -2.43 -15.81
CA CYS A 362 -12.23 -1.53 -16.76
C CYS A 362 -13.07 -1.37 -18.04
N ALA A 363 -12.78 -0.32 -18.80
CA ALA A 363 -13.47 -0.04 -20.05
C ALA A 363 -13.10 -1.04 -21.16
N ASP A 364 -11.95 -1.69 -21.04
CA ASP A 364 -11.32 -2.54 -22.04
C ASP A 364 -12.06 -3.87 -22.24
N HIS A 365 -11.98 -4.41 -23.45
CA HIS A 365 -12.22 -5.82 -23.66
C HIS A 365 -11.05 -6.65 -23.15
N TRP A 366 -11.34 -7.88 -22.76
CA TRP A 366 -10.28 -8.82 -22.43
C TRP A 366 -9.54 -9.30 -23.69
N HIS A 367 -8.22 -9.41 -23.61
CA HIS A 367 -7.32 -9.94 -24.63
C HIS A 367 -6.36 -10.95 -23.99
N PRO A 368 -5.96 -12.02 -24.70
CA PRO A 368 -5.18 -13.12 -24.11
C PRO A 368 -3.73 -12.75 -23.77
N ASN A 369 -3.25 -11.60 -24.19
CA ASN A 369 -1.93 -11.04 -23.91
C ASN A 369 -1.87 -9.59 -24.39
N TYR A 370 -0.72 -8.91 -24.25
CA TYR A 370 -0.53 -7.51 -24.65
C TYR A 370 0.04 -7.31 -26.07
N LEU A 371 0.07 -8.34 -26.92
CA LEU A 371 0.49 -8.15 -28.32
C LEU A 371 -0.50 -7.28 -29.10
N GLY A 372 -0.05 -6.09 -29.49
CA GLY A 372 -0.89 -5.10 -30.18
C GLY A 372 -1.71 -4.20 -29.26
N ALA A 373 -1.47 -4.25 -27.94
CA ALA A 373 -2.11 -3.34 -26.98
C ALA A 373 -1.77 -1.87 -27.28
N PRO A 374 -2.70 -0.93 -27.04
CA PRO A 374 -2.41 0.51 -27.14
C PRO A 374 -1.30 0.93 -26.18
N ASP A 375 -0.47 1.87 -26.61
CA ASP A 375 0.63 2.45 -25.85
C ASP A 375 0.37 3.91 -25.40
N ASP A 376 -0.85 4.41 -25.64
CA ASP A 376 -1.26 5.80 -25.40
C ASP A 376 -2.30 5.97 -24.25
N GLY A 377 -2.57 4.92 -23.51
CA GLY A 377 -3.48 4.95 -22.36
C GLY A 377 -4.97 4.84 -22.71
N ARG A 378 -5.33 4.75 -23.98
CA ARG A 378 -6.74 4.52 -24.39
C ARG A 378 -7.18 3.10 -24.05
N SER A 379 -8.48 2.91 -23.88
CA SER A 379 -9.07 1.58 -23.73
C SER A 379 -8.86 0.71 -24.95
N TRP A 380 -8.49 -0.54 -24.73
CA TRP A 380 -8.29 -1.53 -25.80
C TRP A 380 -9.62 -2.21 -26.15
N ILE A 381 -10.28 -1.66 -27.13
CA ILE A 381 -11.58 -2.13 -27.60
C ILE A 381 -11.40 -3.03 -28.83
N ASN A 382 -11.98 -4.22 -28.77
CA ASN A 382 -12.06 -5.11 -29.92
C ASN A 382 -13.24 -4.67 -30.82
N PRO A 383 -13.00 -4.11 -32.01
CA PRO A 383 -14.08 -3.58 -32.86
C PRO A 383 -14.97 -4.68 -33.45
N THR A 384 -14.56 -5.94 -33.35
CA THR A 384 -15.32 -7.10 -33.88
C THR A 384 -15.96 -7.95 -32.78
N ALA A 385 -15.76 -7.57 -31.50
CA ALA A 385 -16.45 -8.23 -30.41
C ALA A 385 -17.93 -7.82 -30.42
N ASP A 386 -18.80 -8.79 -30.17
CA ASP A 386 -20.20 -8.51 -29.85
C ASP A 386 -20.31 -7.64 -28.60
N GLU A 387 -21.46 -7.00 -28.37
CA GLU A 387 -21.72 -6.20 -27.15
C GLU A 387 -21.47 -7.02 -25.87
N ASP A 388 -21.67 -8.34 -25.95
CA ASP A 388 -21.45 -9.32 -24.88
C ASP A 388 -19.98 -9.76 -24.74
N GLY A 389 -19.03 -9.12 -25.44
CA GLY A 389 -17.61 -9.44 -25.37
C GLY A 389 -17.06 -9.28 -23.95
N GLN A 390 -16.22 -10.24 -23.53
CA GLN A 390 -15.64 -10.23 -22.17
C GLN A 390 -14.95 -8.90 -21.88
N ARG A 391 -15.24 -8.35 -20.70
CA ARG A 391 -14.65 -7.14 -20.14
C ARG A 391 -13.59 -7.46 -19.11
N LEU A 392 -12.69 -6.53 -18.93
CA LEU A 392 -11.55 -6.72 -18.05
C LEU A 392 -11.85 -6.28 -16.62
N LEU A 393 -11.33 -7.05 -15.68
CA LEU A 393 -11.34 -6.78 -14.24
C LEU A 393 -9.92 -6.63 -13.71
N ARG A 394 -9.73 -5.76 -12.72
CA ARG A 394 -8.43 -5.52 -12.10
C ARG A 394 -8.56 -5.46 -10.58
N GLY A 395 -7.44 -5.71 -9.85
CA GLY A 395 -7.29 -5.45 -8.44
C GLY A 395 -7.44 -6.66 -7.52
N GLY A 396 -8.15 -7.71 -7.94
CA GLY A 396 -8.55 -8.78 -7.03
C GLY A 396 -9.63 -8.34 -6.05
N SER A 397 -10.07 -9.24 -5.21
CA SER A 397 -11.16 -9.00 -4.25
C SER A 397 -10.90 -9.61 -2.88
N TRP A 398 -11.87 -9.46 -2.00
CA TRP A 398 -11.87 -10.01 -0.64
C TRP A 398 -11.70 -11.54 -0.60
N VAL A 399 -12.18 -12.26 -1.61
CA VAL A 399 -12.10 -13.73 -1.67
C VAL A 399 -10.74 -14.21 -2.18
N ASP A 400 -10.02 -13.38 -2.93
CA ASP A 400 -8.77 -13.76 -3.58
C ASP A 400 -7.60 -13.84 -2.59
N PHE A 401 -6.67 -14.75 -2.89
CA PHE A 401 -5.37 -14.74 -2.24
C PHE A 401 -4.48 -13.61 -2.81
N PRO A 402 -3.43 -13.18 -2.09
CA PRO A 402 -2.52 -12.14 -2.54
C PRO A 402 -2.11 -12.22 -4.00
N ARG A 403 -1.84 -13.42 -4.52
CA ARG A 403 -1.47 -13.65 -5.92
C ARG A 403 -2.44 -13.02 -6.92
N GLY A 404 -3.76 -13.08 -6.65
CA GLY A 404 -4.82 -12.52 -7.49
C GLY A 404 -4.94 -10.99 -7.40
N CYS A 405 -4.28 -10.38 -6.41
CA CYS A 405 -4.37 -8.93 -6.16
C CYS A 405 -3.11 -8.15 -6.58
N ARG A 406 -2.22 -8.73 -7.40
CA ARG A 406 -1.03 -8.04 -7.92
C ARG A 406 -1.42 -6.93 -8.88
N SER A 407 -0.57 -5.90 -8.99
CA SER A 407 -0.81 -4.76 -9.90
C SER A 407 -1.03 -5.20 -11.36
N ALA A 408 -0.30 -6.23 -11.82
CA ALA A 408 -0.41 -6.75 -13.19
C ALA A 408 -1.48 -7.81 -13.37
N CYS A 409 -2.06 -8.36 -12.29
CA CYS A 409 -3.05 -9.43 -12.37
C CYS A 409 -4.30 -8.99 -13.13
N ARG A 410 -4.76 -9.82 -14.04
CA ARG A 410 -5.90 -9.60 -14.94
C ARG A 410 -7.01 -10.60 -14.63
N GLY A 411 -8.22 -10.12 -14.39
CA GLY A 411 -9.40 -10.95 -14.16
C GLY A 411 -10.20 -11.13 -15.44
N HIS A 412 -10.35 -12.37 -15.88
CA HIS A 412 -11.06 -12.69 -17.12
C HIS A 412 -12.16 -13.74 -16.96
N TYR A 413 -12.10 -14.57 -15.93
CA TYR A 413 -13.06 -15.68 -15.76
C TYR A 413 -14.49 -15.24 -15.49
N LEU A 414 -14.71 -13.97 -15.15
CA LEU A 414 -15.97 -13.40 -14.69
C LEU A 414 -16.37 -12.16 -15.48
N GLY A 415 -15.73 -11.93 -16.63
CA GLY A 415 -15.80 -10.68 -17.38
C GLY A 415 -16.97 -10.59 -18.37
N ARG A 416 -18.06 -11.37 -18.24
CA ARG A 416 -19.25 -11.08 -19.04
C ARG A 416 -19.85 -9.75 -18.60
N PRO A 417 -20.18 -8.85 -19.53
CA PRO A 417 -20.61 -7.51 -19.17
C PRO A 417 -21.90 -7.44 -18.37
N ASP A 418 -22.72 -8.50 -18.38
CA ASP A 418 -23.94 -8.65 -17.58
C ASP A 418 -23.72 -9.35 -16.22
N ASP A 419 -22.53 -9.89 -15.96
CA ASP A 419 -22.25 -10.56 -14.70
C ASP A 419 -22.25 -9.55 -13.55
N ALA A 420 -22.95 -9.88 -12.47
CA ALA A 420 -23.07 -9.06 -11.27
C ALA A 420 -22.77 -9.94 -10.05
N ASN A 421 -21.53 -9.90 -9.60
CA ASN A 421 -21.03 -10.76 -8.52
C ASN A 421 -20.74 -9.95 -7.25
N ASP A 422 -20.84 -10.58 -6.07
CA ASP A 422 -20.66 -9.96 -4.75
C ASP A 422 -19.21 -9.60 -4.41
N PHE A 423 -18.28 -9.81 -5.33
CA PHE A 423 -16.88 -9.43 -5.24
C PHE A 423 -16.42 -8.53 -6.40
N VAL A 424 -17.37 -7.99 -7.21
CA VAL A 424 -17.09 -7.11 -8.35
C VAL A 424 -17.79 -5.77 -8.17
N GLY A 425 -17.00 -4.71 -8.20
CA GLY A 425 -17.44 -3.31 -8.19
C GLY A 425 -16.67 -2.51 -9.26
N PHE A 426 -16.45 -1.23 -9.01
CA PHE A 426 -15.72 -0.37 -9.94
C PHE A 426 -15.27 0.93 -9.29
N ARG A 427 -14.37 1.65 -9.97
CA ARG A 427 -14.10 3.07 -9.73
C ARG A 427 -14.20 3.85 -11.05
N VAL A 428 -14.25 5.17 -10.97
CA VAL A 428 -14.41 6.01 -12.15
C VAL A 428 -13.20 6.89 -12.42
N VAL A 429 -12.99 7.18 -13.68
CA VAL A 429 -12.05 8.20 -14.19
C VAL A 429 -12.83 9.45 -14.59
N CYS A 430 -12.31 10.62 -14.24
CA CYS A 430 -12.70 11.89 -14.83
C CYS A 430 -11.62 12.33 -15.82
N LEU A 431 -11.97 12.45 -17.07
CA LEU A 431 -11.06 12.92 -18.12
C LEU A 431 -10.90 14.43 -18.07
N PRO A 432 -9.72 14.98 -18.46
CA PRO A 432 -9.54 16.43 -18.58
C PRO A 432 -10.57 16.99 -19.54
N GLN A 433 -11.17 18.12 -19.18
CA GLN A 433 -11.96 18.89 -20.15
C GLN A 433 -11.00 19.36 -21.23
N GLY A 434 -11.27 19.03 -22.49
CA GLY A 434 -10.56 19.60 -23.62
C GLY A 434 -10.61 21.14 -23.55
N PRO A 435 -9.67 21.85 -24.19
CA PRO A 435 -9.75 23.31 -24.26
C PRO A 435 -11.14 23.65 -24.80
N SER A 436 -11.90 24.43 -24.01
CA SER A 436 -13.19 24.97 -24.47
C SER A 436 -12.91 25.71 -25.77
N LEU A 437 -13.36 25.16 -26.87
CA LEU A 437 -13.52 25.94 -28.09
C LEU A 437 -14.62 26.95 -27.76
N ASN A 438 -14.22 28.08 -27.19
CA ASN A 438 -15.10 29.22 -27.11
C ASN A 438 -15.49 29.58 -28.54
N PRO A 439 -16.78 29.73 -28.85
CA PRO A 439 -17.27 30.12 -30.15
C PRO A 439 -16.82 31.49 -30.56
#